data_262d7a93074d3811c7650f5306a956c3
#
_entry.id   262d7a93074d3811c7650f5306a956c3
#
_cell.length_a   1.000
_cell.length_b   1.000
_cell.length_c   1.000
_cell.angle_alpha   90.00
_cell.angle_beta   90.00
_cell.angle_gamma   90.00
#
_symmetry.space_group_name_H-M   'P 1'
#
loop_
_entity.id
_entity.type
_entity.pdbx_description
1 polymer ?
#
loop_
_entity_poly.entity_id
_entity_poly.type
_entity_poly.pdbx_seq_one_letter_code
_entity_poly.pdbx_strand_id
1 'polypeptide(L)'
;VAHELAHSWSGNLVTNATWNDFWLNEGFTTYFENRIMESIYGHDRAVQEQVLSWDGLQDELKTLAAPDTRLHLDLKGRDPDDGMNTIAYDKGSAFLRTIERIVGRQKFDAWLRGYFDRNAYRPMTTAMFLDDIRANLVKGDAALERELQLDAWVYQPGLPSNAVAPVSDAFKPVDDAAWAFFVGKGPASAIPWAQWNT
;
A
#
# COMPACT_ATOMS: atom_id res chain seq x y z
N VAL A 1 1.58 10.45 12.47
CA VAL A 1 0.82 11.71 12.33
C VAL A 1 0.20 11.84 10.94
N ALA A 2 0.99 11.69 9.85
CA ALA A 2 0.47 11.81 8.49
C ALA A 2 -0.66 10.80 8.22
N HIS A 3 -0.51 9.56 8.66
CA HIS A 3 -1.51 8.50 8.58
C HIS A 3 -2.84 8.94 9.20
N GLU A 4 -2.83 9.38 10.46
CA GLU A 4 -4.06 9.80 11.18
C GLU A 4 -4.74 11.02 10.54
N LEU A 5 -3.96 11.94 9.98
CA LEU A 5 -4.52 13.08 9.22
C LEU A 5 -5.17 12.63 7.91
N ALA A 6 -4.59 11.63 7.24
CA ALA A 6 -5.12 11.09 6.00
C ALA A 6 -6.46 10.37 6.19
N HIS A 7 -6.76 9.85 7.39
CA HIS A 7 -8.08 9.32 7.75
C HIS A 7 -9.20 10.34 7.61
N SER A 8 -8.91 11.64 7.50
CA SER A 8 -9.92 12.65 7.16
C SER A 8 -10.62 12.35 5.82
N TRP A 9 -9.94 11.69 4.89
CA TRP A 9 -10.50 11.23 3.60
C TRP A 9 -10.92 9.76 3.68
N SER A 10 -9.97 8.86 3.84
CA SER A 10 -10.21 7.40 3.91
C SER A 10 -10.44 6.96 5.36
N GLY A 11 -11.68 6.94 5.76
CA GLY A 11 -12.14 6.69 7.12
C GLY A 11 -13.30 7.61 7.49
N ASN A 12 -13.13 8.94 7.40
CA ASN A 12 -14.18 9.89 7.76
C ASN A 12 -15.05 10.31 6.58
N LEU A 13 -14.45 10.74 5.46
CA LEU A 13 -15.22 11.18 4.29
C LEU A 13 -15.83 9.98 3.55
N VAL A 14 -15.04 8.96 3.32
CA VAL A 14 -15.45 7.66 2.77
C VAL A 14 -14.96 6.58 3.70
N THR A 15 -15.85 5.73 4.21
CA THR A 15 -15.52 4.70 5.19
C THR A 15 -15.84 3.30 4.66
N ASN A 16 -15.14 2.27 5.13
CA ASN A 16 -15.48 0.88 4.84
C ASN A 16 -16.86 0.53 5.42
N ALA A 17 -17.66 -0.21 4.67
CA ALA A 17 -19.01 -0.60 5.09
C ALA A 17 -18.99 -1.72 6.14
N THR A 18 -18.01 -2.63 6.05
CA THR A 18 -17.85 -3.77 6.94
C THR A 18 -16.37 -3.98 7.26
N TRP A 19 -16.06 -4.75 8.30
CA TRP A 19 -14.70 -5.12 8.64
C TRP A 19 -14.03 -6.00 7.57
N ASN A 20 -14.81 -6.69 6.73
CA ASN A 20 -14.28 -7.39 5.55
C ASN A 20 -13.63 -6.45 4.55
N ASP A 21 -14.02 -5.18 4.57
CA ASP A 21 -13.57 -4.12 3.65
C ASP A 21 -12.56 -3.16 4.31
N PHE A 22 -11.97 -3.53 5.44
CA PHE A 22 -11.08 -2.68 6.26
C PHE A 22 -9.92 -2.05 5.47
N TRP A 23 -9.41 -2.74 4.45
CA TRP A 23 -8.37 -2.24 3.57
C TRP A 23 -8.75 -0.94 2.83
N LEU A 24 -10.06 -0.67 2.64
CA LEU A 24 -10.53 0.58 2.01
C LEU A 24 -10.22 1.80 2.88
N ASN A 25 -10.17 1.63 4.20
CA ASN A 25 -9.68 2.68 5.08
C ASN A 25 -8.14 2.66 5.08
N GLU A 26 -7.54 1.59 5.53
CA GLU A 26 -6.12 1.55 5.86
C GLU A 26 -5.19 1.57 4.64
N GLY A 27 -5.55 0.85 3.58
CA GLY A 27 -4.75 0.83 2.35
C GLY A 27 -4.71 2.19 1.65
N PHE A 28 -5.85 2.90 1.59
CA PHE A 28 -5.88 4.28 1.09
C PHE A 28 -5.11 5.23 2.00
N THR A 29 -5.28 5.10 3.30
CA THR A 29 -4.62 5.97 4.27
C THR A 29 -3.11 5.80 4.22
N THR A 30 -2.60 4.57 4.15
CA THR A 30 -1.18 4.26 3.96
C THR A 30 -0.66 4.79 2.62
N TYR A 31 -1.45 4.68 1.55
CA TYR A 31 -1.10 5.29 0.27
C TYR A 31 -0.99 6.82 0.37
N PHE A 32 -1.94 7.50 1.01
CA PHE A 32 -1.90 8.94 1.21
C PHE A 32 -0.74 9.36 2.11
N GLU A 33 -0.48 8.64 3.19
CA GLU A 33 0.68 8.86 4.04
C GLU A 33 1.97 8.89 3.22
N ASN A 34 2.18 7.88 2.36
CA ASN A 34 3.34 7.82 1.46
C ASN A 34 3.41 9.04 0.53
N ARG A 35 2.26 9.51 -0.01
CA ARG A 35 2.18 10.70 -0.87
C ARG A 35 2.48 11.99 -0.11
N ILE A 36 2.05 12.08 1.15
CA ILE A 36 2.36 13.20 2.06
C ILE A 36 3.86 13.20 2.38
N MET A 37 4.42 12.06 2.73
CA MET A 37 5.85 11.92 3.01
C MET A 37 6.71 12.27 1.78
N GLU A 38 6.30 11.85 0.58
CA GLU A 38 6.95 12.26 -0.67
C GLU A 38 6.95 13.77 -0.85
N SER A 39 5.82 14.43 -0.56
CA SER A 39 5.69 15.90 -0.70
C SER A 39 6.53 16.69 0.30
N ILE A 40 6.72 16.17 1.51
CA ILE A 40 7.44 16.86 2.59
C ILE A 40 8.94 16.57 2.55
N TYR A 41 9.32 15.32 2.34
CA TYR A 41 10.70 14.84 2.50
C TYR A 41 11.36 14.40 1.19
N GLY A 42 10.61 14.43 0.09
CA GLY A 42 11.08 14.03 -1.22
C GLY A 42 10.88 12.55 -1.54
N HIS A 43 11.06 12.25 -2.82
CA HIS A 43 10.80 10.93 -3.41
C HIS A 43 11.64 9.82 -2.76
N ASP A 44 12.94 10.03 -2.60
CA ASP A 44 13.86 9.01 -2.09
C ASP A 44 13.48 8.55 -0.68
N ARG A 45 13.08 9.47 0.20
CA ARG A 45 12.61 9.13 1.54
C ARG A 45 11.32 8.32 1.51
N ALA A 46 10.35 8.72 0.69
CA ALA A 46 9.09 7.99 0.57
C ALA A 46 9.31 6.57 0.01
N VAL A 47 10.23 6.40 -0.95
CA VAL A 47 10.56 5.07 -1.49
C VAL A 47 11.26 4.19 -0.45
N GLN A 48 12.12 4.75 0.41
CA GLN A 48 12.71 3.98 1.52
C GLN A 48 11.64 3.38 2.44
N GLU A 49 10.65 4.17 2.82
CA GLU A 49 9.53 3.68 3.65
C GLU A 49 8.71 2.61 2.93
N GLN A 50 8.51 2.76 1.62
CA GLN A 50 7.82 1.74 0.81
C GLN A 50 8.60 0.43 0.72
N VAL A 51 9.93 0.46 0.68
CA VAL A 51 10.78 -0.75 0.71
C VAL A 51 10.60 -1.48 2.04
N LEU A 52 10.65 -0.76 3.16
CA LEU A 52 10.47 -1.37 4.49
C LEU A 52 9.07 -1.98 4.64
N SER A 53 8.02 -1.28 4.21
CA SER A 53 6.65 -1.82 4.20
C SER A 53 6.53 -3.06 3.31
N TRP A 54 7.19 -3.05 2.15
CA TRP A 54 7.20 -4.20 1.24
C TRP A 54 7.89 -5.42 1.85
N ASP A 55 9.00 -5.25 2.51
CA ASP A 55 9.73 -6.34 3.19
C ASP A 55 8.88 -6.92 4.33
N GLY A 56 8.24 -6.07 5.14
CA GLY A 56 7.29 -6.49 6.15
C GLY A 56 6.11 -7.27 5.56
N LEU A 57 5.54 -6.80 4.46
CA LEU A 57 4.48 -7.50 3.73
C LEU A 57 4.94 -8.89 3.27
N GLN A 58 6.16 -9.01 2.72
CA GLN A 58 6.70 -10.31 2.29
C GLN A 58 6.84 -11.29 3.45
N ASP A 59 7.20 -10.83 4.63
CA ASP A 59 7.33 -11.67 5.82
C ASP A 59 5.95 -12.09 6.35
N GLU A 60 4.99 -11.20 6.35
CA GLU A 60 3.62 -11.54 6.73
C GLU A 60 2.95 -12.54 5.80
N LEU A 61 3.16 -12.40 4.48
CA LEU A 61 2.65 -13.36 3.49
C LEU A 61 3.19 -14.78 3.68
N LYS A 62 4.34 -14.96 4.37
CA LYS A 62 4.90 -16.28 4.70
C LYS A 62 4.29 -16.88 5.97
N THR A 63 3.77 -16.04 6.86
CA THR A 63 3.35 -16.45 8.22
C THR A 63 1.85 -16.59 8.35
N LEU A 64 1.07 -15.76 7.66
CA LEU A 64 -0.39 -15.80 7.72
C LEU A 64 -0.98 -16.96 6.90
N ALA A 65 -2.15 -17.42 7.32
CA ALA A 65 -2.94 -18.34 6.50
C ALA A 65 -3.34 -17.68 5.18
N ALA A 66 -3.30 -18.42 4.07
CA ALA A 66 -3.56 -17.87 2.74
C ALA A 66 -4.87 -17.05 2.63
N PRO A 67 -6.02 -17.45 3.22
CA PRO A 67 -7.23 -16.62 3.19
C PRO A 67 -7.07 -15.25 3.83
N ASP A 68 -6.25 -15.13 4.88
CA ASP A 68 -6.03 -13.91 5.65
C ASP A 68 -5.03 -12.94 4.96
N THR A 69 -4.45 -13.34 3.83
CA THR A 69 -3.62 -12.49 2.98
C THR A 69 -4.39 -11.80 1.85
N ARG A 70 -5.72 -11.91 1.83
CA ARG A 70 -6.60 -11.18 0.91
C ARG A 70 -6.86 -9.78 1.42
N LEU A 71 -7.14 -8.84 0.53
CA LEU A 71 -7.62 -7.51 0.94
C LEU A 71 -9.07 -7.58 1.42
N HIS A 72 -9.95 -8.23 0.66
CA HIS A 72 -11.31 -8.51 1.11
C HIS A 72 -11.33 -9.82 1.91
N LEU A 73 -11.64 -9.70 3.20
CA LEU A 73 -11.69 -10.84 4.12
C LEU A 73 -13.11 -11.42 4.22
N ASP A 74 -13.21 -12.67 4.64
CA ASP A 74 -14.45 -13.27 5.12
C ASP A 74 -14.31 -13.52 6.64
N LEU A 75 -14.86 -12.58 7.42
CA LEU A 75 -14.82 -12.62 8.88
C LEU A 75 -16.11 -13.19 9.48
N LYS A 76 -16.94 -13.88 8.68
CA LYS A 76 -18.17 -14.48 9.18
C LYS A 76 -17.88 -15.51 10.28
N GLY A 77 -18.39 -15.24 11.48
CA GLY A 77 -18.19 -16.10 12.65
C GLY A 77 -16.80 -16.03 13.28
N ARG A 78 -15.99 -15.03 12.89
CA ARG A 78 -14.69 -14.70 13.50
C ARG A 78 -14.79 -13.38 14.26
N ASP A 79 -13.84 -13.16 15.17
CA ASP A 79 -13.65 -11.84 15.77
C ASP A 79 -13.18 -10.86 14.66
N PRO A 80 -13.79 -9.67 14.53
CA PRO A 80 -13.30 -8.66 13.59
C PRO A 80 -11.83 -8.31 13.76
N ASP A 81 -11.32 -8.34 14.99
CA ASP A 81 -9.90 -8.04 15.28
C ASP A 81 -8.95 -9.07 14.65
N ASP A 82 -9.40 -10.29 14.35
CA ASP A 82 -8.61 -11.27 13.60
C ASP A 82 -8.25 -10.79 12.17
N GLY A 83 -9.00 -9.85 11.64
CA GLY A 83 -8.77 -9.25 10.31
C GLY A 83 -7.89 -8.00 10.35
N MET A 84 -7.53 -7.50 11.51
CA MET A 84 -6.70 -6.29 11.70
C MET A 84 -5.21 -6.65 11.64
N ASN A 85 -4.73 -6.99 10.45
CA ASN A 85 -3.32 -7.27 10.17
C ASN A 85 -2.74 -6.27 9.18
N THR A 86 -1.43 -6.26 8.96
CA THR A 86 -0.75 -5.29 8.09
C THR A 86 -1.06 -5.48 6.60
N ILE A 87 -1.69 -6.59 6.20
CA ILE A 87 -2.14 -6.82 4.82
C ILE A 87 -3.07 -5.70 4.34
N ALA A 88 -4.02 -5.27 5.16
CA ALA A 88 -4.93 -4.19 4.81
C ALA A 88 -4.18 -2.89 4.46
N TYR A 89 -3.12 -2.59 5.19
CA TYR A 89 -2.24 -1.42 5.05
C TYR A 89 -1.30 -1.57 3.85
N ASP A 90 -0.39 -2.52 3.91
CA ASP A 90 0.75 -2.63 3.01
C ASP A 90 0.37 -3.21 1.65
N LYS A 91 -0.42 -4.29 1.60
CA LYS A 91 -0.95 -4.81 0.33
C LYS A 91 -1.94 -3.84 -0.29
N GLY A 92 -2.80 -3.18 0.53
CA GLY A 92 -3.74 -2.17 0.07
C GLY A 92 -3.02 -0.98 -0.58
N SER A 93 -2.00 -0.43 0.08
CA SER A 93 -1.17 0.65 -0.46
C SER A 93 -0.40 0.20 -1.72
N ALA A 94 0.17 -1.01 -1.73
CA ALA A 94 0.86 -1.57 -2.90
C ALA A 94 -0.08 -1.73 -4.10
N PHE A 95 -1.34 -2.10 -3.88
CA PHE A 95 -2.37 -2.16 -4.91
C PHE A 95 -2.64 -0.78 -5.53
N LEU A 96 -2.86 0.24 -4.71
CA LEU A 96 -3.10 1.61 -5.20
C LEU A 96 -1.89 2.17 -5.96
N ARG A 97 -0.67 1.93 -5.48
CA ARG A 97 0.58 2.27 -6.20
C ARG A 97 0.71 1.53 -7.53
N THR A 98 0.27 0.27 -7.59
CA THR A 98 0.27 -0.50 -8.84
C THR A 98 -0.69 0.11 -9.85
N ILE A 99 -1.89 0.53 -9.43
CA ILE A 99 -2.84 1.24 -10.31
C ILE A 99 -2.22 2.55 -10.79
N GLU A 100 -1.67 3.38 -9.87
CA GLU A 100 -1.00 4.64 -10.22
C GLU A 100 0.11 4.43 -11.24
N ARG A 101 0.98 3.42 -11.04
CA ARG A 101 2.08 3.09 -11.95
C ARG A 101 1.60 2.74 -13.36
N ILE A 102 0.51 1.96 -13.47
CA ILE A 102 -0.03 1.49 -14.75
C ILE A 102 -0.72 2.61 -15.51
N VAL A 103 -1.57 3.40 -14.84
CA VAL A 103 -2.36 4.44 -15.53
C VAL A 103 -1.68 5.80 -15.56
N GLY A 104 -0.61 6.00 -14.80
CA GLY A 104 0.09 7.27 -14.59
C GLY A 104 -0.57 8.14 -13.51
N ARG A 105 0.29 8.85 -12.76
CA ARG A 105 -0.10 9.66 -11.58
C ARG A 105 -1.22 10.64 -11.88
N GLN A 106 -1.13 11.38 -12.97
CA GLN A 106 -2.12 12.40 -13.31
C GLN A 106 -3.54 11.80 -13.51
N LYS A 107 -3.63 10.68 -14.24
CA LYS A 107 -4.90 10.00 -14.48
C LYS A 107 -5.44 9.37 -13.20
N PHE A 108 -4.56 8.78 -12.40
CA PHE A 108 -4.91 8.20 -11.10
C PHE A 108 -5.44 9.26 -10.14
N ASP A 109 -4.74 10.38 -9.97
CA ASP A 109 -5.14 11.47 -9.09
C ASP A 109 -6.49 12.10 -9.49
N ALA A 110 -6.75 12.23 -10.78
CA ALA A 110 -8.03 12.72 -11.28
C ALA A 110 -9.18 11.76 -10.93
N TRP A 111 -8.97 10.44 -11.12
CA TRP A 111 -9.93 9.44 -10.70
C TRP A 111 -10.12 9.40 -9.18
N LEU A 112 -9.02 9.41 -8.43
CA LEU A 112 -9.02 9.34 -6.97
C LEU A 112 -9.82 10.50 -6.35
N ARG A 113 -9.62 11.73 -6.82
CA ARG A 113 -10.43 12.87 -6.41
C ARG A 113 -11.91 12.65 -6.69
N GLY A 114 -12.24 12.22 -7.92
CA GLY A 114 -13.62 11.90 -8.29
C GLY A 114 -14.22 10.77 -7.48
N TYR A 115 -13.42 9.76 -7.07
CA TYR A 115 -13.87 8.67 -6.21
C TYR A 115 -14.33 9.20 -4.84
N PHE A 116 -13.53 10.05 -4.19
CA PHE A 116 -13.90 10.65 -2.89
C PHE A 116 -15.08 11.61 -3.02
N ASP A 117 -15.17 12.40 -4.09
CA ASP A 117 -16.29 13.31 -4.34
C ASP A 117 -17.60 12.55 -4.54
N ARG A 118 -17.62 11.48 -5.35
CA ARG A 118 -18.82 10.68 -5.63
C ARG A 118 -19.32 9.89 -4.43
N ASN A 119 -18.41 9.45 -3.58
CA ASN A 119 -18.71 8.54 -2.47
C ASN A 119 -18.64 9.23 -1.10
N ALA A 120 -18.57 10.57 -1.07
CA ALA A 120 -18.52 11.33 0.16
C ALA A 120 -19.70 10.99 1.09
N TYR A 121 -19.38 10.75 2.36
CA TYR A 121 -20.33 10.38 3.42
C TYR A 121 -21.09 9.07 3.17
N ARG A 122 -20.49 8.17 2.39
CA ARG A 122 -21.06 6.84 2.13
C ARG A 122 -20.16 5.73 2.67
N PRO A 123 -20.75 4.68 3.25
CA PRO A 123 -20.03 3.45 3.50
C PRO A 123 -19.76 2.72 2.16
N MET A 124 -18.55 2.24 1.97
CA MET A 124 -18.12 1.57 0.75
C MET A 124 -17.77 0.11 1.03
N THR A 125 -18.20 -0.77 0.14
CA THR A 125 -17.72 -2.14 0.08
C THR A 125 -16.63 -2.26 -0.99
N THR A 126 -15.84 -3.32 -0.91
CA THR A 126 -14.88 -3.70 -1.95
C THR A 126 -15.53 -3.85 -3.33
N ALA A 127 -16.74 -4.43 -3.41
CA ALA A 127 -17.47 -4.56 -4.67
C ALA A 127 -17.82 -3.17 -5.25
N MET A 128 -18.31 -2.26 -4.43
CA MET A 128 -18.62 -0.87 -4.88
C MET A 128 -17.35 -0.13 -5.33
N PHE A 129 -16.22 -0.34 -4.67
CA PHE A 129 -14.93 0.21 -5.10
C PHE A 129 -14.53 -0.34 -6.49
N LEU A 130 -14.65 -1.65 -6.70
CA LEU A 130 -14.36 -2.28 -8.00
C LEU A 130 -15.28 -1.78 -9.10
N ASP A 131 -16.57 -1.57 -8.80
CA ASP A 131 -17.53 -0.99 -9.76
C ASP A 131 -17.15 0.45 -10.10
N ASP A 132 -16.78 1.28 -9.12
CA ASP A 132 -16.36 2.66 -9.36
C ASP A 132 -15.11 2.75 -10.25
N ILE A 133 -14.06 1.96 -9.92
CA ILE A 133 -12.82 2.00 -10.70
C ILE A 133 -13.04 1.50 -12.14
N ARG A 134 -13.86 0.47 -12.34
CA ARG A 134 -14.24 -0.02 -13.67
C ARG A 134 -15.00 1.02 -14.46
N ALA A 135 -15.98 1.67 -13.84
CA ALA A 135 -16.83 2.67 -14.51
C ALA A 135 -16.06 3.97 -14.83
N ASN A 136 -15.18 4.43 -13.93
CA ASN A 136 -14.63 5.78 -13.97
C ASN A 136 -13.14 5.86 -14.35
N LEU A 137 -12.36 4.78 -14.17
CA LEU A 137 -10.93 4.73 -14.54
C LEU A 137 -10.69 3.83 -15.75
N VAL A 138 -11.19 2.59 -15.71
CA VAL A 138 -11.02 1.59 -16.79
C VAL A 138 -11.88 1.92 -18.00
N LYS A 139 -13.15 2.28 -17.78
CA LYS A 139 -14.09 2.74 -18.81
C LYS A 139 -14.25 1.77 -19.99
N GLY A 140 -14.26 0.46 -19.70
CA GLY A 140 -14.42 -0.58 -20.71
C GLY A 140 -13.16 -0.94 -21.50
N ASP A 141 -12.01 -0.40 -21.14
CA ASP A 141 -10.73 -0.80 -21.74
C ASP A 141 -10.32 -2.21 -21.22
N ALA A 142 -10.55 -3.22 -22.06
CA ALA A 142 -10.28 -4.61 -21.73
C ALA A 142 -8.79 -4.93 -21.58
N ALA A 143 -7.90 -4.16 -22.19
CA ALA A 143 -6.46 -4.32 -22.02
C ALA A 143 -6.04 -3.81 -20.64
N LEU A 144 -6.50 -2.62 -20.28
CA LEU A 144 -6.26 -2.03 -18.96
C LEU A 144 -6.86 -2.88 -17.84
N GLU A 145 -8.09 -3.40 -17.99
CA GLU A 145 -8.71 -4.30 -17.02
C GLU A 145 -7.82 -5.53 -16.73
N ARG A 146 -7.29 -6.17 -17.78
CA ARG A 146 -6.39 -7.32 -17.62
C ARG A 146 -5.06 -6.93 -16.98
N GLU A 147 -4.51 -5.76 -17.32
CA GLU A 147 -3.24 -5.30 -16.77
C GLU A 147 -3.34 -4.96 -15.28
N LEU A 148 -4.45 -4.36 -14.86
CA LEU A 148 -4.70 -3.97 -13.46
C LEU A 148 -4.89 -5.17 -12.53
N GLN A 149 -5.40 -6.30 -13.02
CA GLN A 149 -5.65 -7.52 -12.23
C GLN A 149 -6.48 -7.24 -10.94
N LEU A 150 -7.49 -6.38 -11.04
CA LEU A 150 -8.24 -5.85 -9.90
C LEU A 150 -8.75 -6.94 -8.96
N ASP A 151 -9.41 -7.98 -9.51
CA ASP A 151 -9.98 -9.07 -8.69
C ASP A 151 -8.88 -9.93 -8.05
N ALA A 152 -7.73 -10.07 -8.70
CA ALA A 152 -6.60 -10.81 -8.13
C ALA A 152 -6.01 -10.08 -6.92
N TRP A 153 -5.87 -8.76 -6.98
CA TRP A 153 -5.42 -7.96 -5.84
C TRP A 153 -6.33 -8.10 -4.62
N VAL A 154 -7.64 -8.09 -4.86
CA VAL A 154 -8.63 -7.99 -3.80
C VAL A 154 -9.00 -9.37 -3.22
N TYR A 155 -9.29 -10.34 -4.08
CA TYR A 155 -9.89 -11.61 -3.67
C TYR A 155 -8.91 -12.79 -3.65
N GLN A 156 -7.72 -12.66 -4.24
CA GLN A 156 -6.75 -13.74 -4.22
C GLN A 156 -5.74 -13.58 -3.07
N PRO A 157 -5.29 -14.69 -2.46
CA PRO A 157 -4.23 -14.66 -1.48
C PRO A 157 -2.89 -14.29 -2.13
N GLY A 158 -1.96 -13.78 -1.32
CA GLY A 158 -0.64 -13.37 -1.79
C GLY A 158 -0.67 -12.11 -2.64
N LEU A 159 0.28 -11.98 -3.56
CA LEU A 159 0.42 -10.86 -4.48
C LEU A 159 0.21 -11.30 -5.92
N PRO A 160 -0.52 -10.52 -6.74
CA PRO A 160 -0.64 -10.77 -8.16
C PRO A 160 0.68 -10.59 -8.92
N SER A 161 0.75 -11.14 -10.14
CA SER A 161 1.96 -11.12 -10.97
C SER A 161 2.40 -9.71 -11.43
N ASN A 162 1.50 -8.72 -11.37
CA ASN A 162 1.80 -7.32 -11.69
C ASN A 162 2.27 -6.51 -10.48
N ALA A 163 2.38 -7.12 -9.30
CA ALA A 163 2.97 -6.50 -8.13
C ALA A 163 4.48 -6.29 -8.34
N VAL A 164 4.94 -5.07 -8.09
CA VAL A 164 6.34 -4.69 -8.27
C VAL A 164 6.90 -4.16 -6.95
N ALA A 165 8.01 -4.76 -6.52
CA ALA A 165 8.72 -4.29 -5.33
C ALA A 165 9.27 -2.88 -5.55
N PRO A 166 9.13 -1.97 -4.60
CA PRO A 166 9.85 -0.70 -4.64
C PRO A 166 11.36 -0.94 -4.48
N VAL A 167 12.16 -0.09 -5.09
CA VAL A 167 13.63 -0.17 -5.03
C VAL A 167 14.18 1.18 -4.61
N SER A 168 15.09 1.19 -3.64
CA SER A 168 15.80 2.39 -3.20
C SER A 168 17.30 2.14 -3.13
N ASP A 169 18.07 2.95 -3.85
CA ASP A 169 19.53 2.92 -3.77
C ASP A 169 20.08 3.53 -2.46
N ALA A 170 19.22 4.19 -1.69
CA ALA A 170 19.62 4.85 -0.45
C ALA A 170 20.05 3.88 0.67
N PHE A 171 19.62 2.63 0.63
CA PHE A 171 20.07 1.59 1.55
C PHE A 171 21.48 1.06 1.24
N LYS A 172 21.92 1.16 -0.01
CA LYS A 172 23.20 0.61 -0.45
C LYS A 172 24.41 1.09 0.39
N PRO A 173 24.59 2.39 0.69
CA PRO A 173 25.69 2.83 1.54
C PRO A 173 25.63 2.26 2.96
N VAL A 174 24.42 2.04 3.49
CA VAL A 174 24.22 1.45 4.82
C VAL A 174 24.61 -0.03 4.80
N ASP A 175 24.13 -0.78 3.81
CA ASP A 175 24.44 -2.19 3.62
C ASP A 175 25.93 -2.40 3.38
N ASP A 176 26.57 -1.59 2.53
CA ASP A 176 28.00 -1.65 2.24
C ASP A 176 28.84 -1.39 3.53
N ALA A 177 28.45 -0.42 4.35
CA ALA A 177 29.14 -0.12 5.62
C ALA A 177 28.92 -1.22 6.68
N ALA A 178 27.70 -1.71 6.81
CA ALA A 178 27.36 -2.82 7.69
C ALA A 178 28.12 -4.10 7.31
N TRP A 179 28.15 -4.41 6.02
CA TRP A 179 28.89 -5.57 5.49
C TRP A 179 30.39 -5.44 5.72
N ALA A 180 31.01 -4.26 5.45
CA ALA A 180 32.42 -4.02 5.71
C ALA A 180 32.79 -4.24 7.19
N PHE A 181 31.94 -3.79 8.10
CA PHE A 181 32.12 -4.06 9.54
C PHE A 181 32.01 -5.55 9.86
N PHE A 182 30.95 -6.21 9.38
CA PHE A 182 30.68 -7.62 9.64
C PHE A 182 31.82 -8.55 9.18
N VAL A 183 32.43 -8.27 8.03
CA VAL A 183 33.55 -9.06 7.52
C VAL A 183 34.94 -8.60 8.04
N GLY A 184 34.98 -7.69 9.01
CA GLY A 184 36.23 -7.21 9.63
C GLY A 184 37.07 -6.30 8.73
N LYS A 185 36.51 -5.70 7.68
CA LYS A 185 37.19 -4.77 6.77
C LYS A 185 37.16 -3.32 7.21
N GLY A 186 36.48 -3.01 8.32
CA GLY A 186 36.41 -1.66 8.88
C GLY A 186 35.98 -1.66 10.33
N PRO A 187 36.43 -0.67 11.14
CA PRO A 187 35.97 -0.52 12.51
C PRO A 187 34.58 0.06 12.59
N ALA A 188 33.84 -0.17 13.68
CA ALA A 188 32.52 0.42 13.92
C ALA A 188 32.55 1.97 13.86
N SER A 189 33.68 2.60 14.20
CA SER A 189 33.89 4.05 14.14
C SER A 189 33.90 4.61 12.69
N ALA A 190 34.04 3.76 11.66
CA ALA A 190 33.96 4.15 10.26
C ALA A 190 32.53 4.23 9.76
N ILE A 191 31.55 3.71 10.52
CA ILE A 191 30.14 3.79 10.16
C ILE A 191 29.63 5.20 10.50
N PRO A 192 29.05 5.94 9.52
CA PRO A 192 28.67 7.34 9.72
C PRO A 192 27.31 7.49 10.43
N TRP A 193 27.16 6.91 11.61
CA TRP A 193 25.92 6.86 12.40
C TRP A 193 25.22 8.22 12.56
N ALA A 194 26.00 9.30 12.75
CA ALA A 194 25.46 10.63 12.97
C ALA A 194 24.84 11.27 11.71
N GLN A 195 25.09 10.68 10.54
CA GLN A 195 24.57 11.17 9.25
C GLN A 195 23.35 10.38 8.78
N TRP A 196 23.06 9.26 9.43
CA TRP A 196 21.94 8.40 9.08
C TRP A 196 20.72 8.71 9.94
N ASN A 197 19.57 8.73 9.30
CA ASN A 197 18.26 8.78 9.95
C ASN A 197 17.64 7.38 9.97
N THR A 198 16.83 7.13 10.96
CA THR A 198 15.95 5.94 10.99
C THR A 198 14.80 6.15 10.02
#